data_43cf9c2d18365e86cb1bea3ee1b712a3
#
_entry.id   43cf9c2d18365e86cb1bea3ee1b712a3
#
_cell.length_a   1.000
_cell.length_b   1.000
_cell.length_c   1.000
_cell.angle_alpha   90.00
_cell.angle_beta   90.00
_cell.angle_gamma   90.00
#
_symmetry.space_group_name_H-M   'P 1'
#
loop_
_entity.id
_entity.type
_entity.pdbx_description
1 polymer ?
#
loop_
_entity_poly.entity_id
_entity_poly.type
_entity_poly.pdbx_seq_one_letter_code
_entity_poly.pdbx_strand_id
1 'polypeptide(L)'
;VALARSLVTEPRILLLDEPLTALDANLVVRMQGVLARLQRELGITFVYVTHSQSEAFAMSDRVVIMSQGKVEQIDSPKGIYRSPATQFVAEFVGSNNILSGEIKAIDKLVKIDTPVGLFETEKVMSQNYTVGDRASIIISADLVQLTPEPTHTRNEIECRFISEEFVGSVVTLLTESLDGSDFKIQIQQRELSELDFSPGSVLYAHWAPSDAHILIDVP
;
A
#
# COMPACT_ATOMS: atom_id res chain seq x y z
N VAL A 1 -34.09 -3.76 2.41
CA VAL A 1 -35.27 -3.09 1.79
C VAL A 1 -34.84 -2.01 0.81
N ALA A 2 -33.93 -1.07 1.16
CA ALA A 2 -33.49 0.02 0.27
C ALA A 2 -32.90 -0.49 -1.05
N LEU A 3 -31.94 -1.42 -0.99
CA LEU A 3 -31.32 -2.04 -2.17
C LEU A 3 -32.35 -2.71 -3.09
N ALA A 4 -33.30 -3.47 -2.54
CA ALA A 4 -34.35 -4.11 -3.35
C ALA A 4 -35.25 -3.10 -4.07
N ARG A 5 -35.57 -1.98 -3.41
CA ARG A 5 -36.35 -0.89 -4.03
C ARG A 5 -35.61 -0.24 -5.21
N SER A 6 -34.30 -0.04 -5.09
CA SER A 6 -33.50 0.54 -6.17
C SER A 6 -33.37 -0.40 -7.37
N LEU A 7 -33.41 -1.72 -7.15
CA LEU A 7 -33.27 -2.71 -8.22
C LEU A 7 -34.54 -2.98 -9.00
N VAL A 8 -35.72 -2.76 -8.39
CA VAL A 8 -37.02 -2.97 -9.05
C VAL A 8 -37.21 -2.10 -10.32
N THR A 9 -36.49 -0.96 -10.37
CA THR A 9 -36.54 -0.06 -11.54
C THR A 9 -35.59 -0.48 -12.66
N GLU A 10 -34.89 -1.62 -12.54
CA GLU A 10 -33.95 -2.16 -13.51
C GLU A 10 -32.91 -1.10 -13.97
N PRO A 11 -32.18 -0.44 -13.05
CA PRO A 11 -31.27 0.64 -13.40
C PRO A 11 -30.02 0.08 -14.11
N ARG A 12 -29.43 0.87 -15.01
CA ARG A 12 -28.13 0.54 -15.63
C ARG A 12 -26.95 0.84 -14.72
N ILE A 13 -27.13 1.76 -13.77
CA ILE A 13 -26.12 2.18 -12.78
C ILE A 13 -26.79 2.21 -11.41
N LEU A 14 -26.16 1.61 -10.42
CA LEU A 14 -26.57 1.64 -9.02
C LEU A 14 -25.52 2.35 -8.19
N LEU A 15 -25.94 3.42 -7.50
CA LEU A 15 -25.11 4.11 -6.51
C LEU A 15 -25.33 3.50 -5.13
N LEU A 16 -24.24 3.14 -4.47
CA LEU A 16 -24.21 2.61 -3.11
C LEU A 16 -23.32 3.53 -2.27
N ASP A 17 -23.94 4.29 -1.39
CA ASP A 17 -23.24 5.22 -0.50
C ASP A 17 -23.14 4.59 0.89
N GLU A 18 -21.92 4.22 1.28
CA GLU A 18 -21.55 3.55 2.54
C GLU A 18 -22.51 2.41 2.96
N PRO A 19 -22.86 1.47 2.08
CA PRO A 19 -23.98 0.55 2.33
C PRO A 19 -23.70 -0.51 3.41
N LEU A 20 -22.44 -0.69 3.83
CA LEU A 20 -22.02 -1.72 4.81
C LEU A 20 -21.56 -1.14 6.15
N THR A 21 -21.47 0.17 6.30
CA THR A 21 -20.90 0.86 7.47
C THR A 21 -21.54 0.47 8.81
N ALA A 22 -22.84 0.14 8.81
CA ALA A 22 -23.58 -0.21 10.04
C ALA A 22 -23.53 -1.71 10.39
N LEU A 23 -22.73 -2.53 9.69
CA LEU A 23 -22.66 -3.98 9.86
C LEU A 23 -21.42 -4.41 10.63
N ASP A 24 -21.51 -5.55 11.33
CA ASP A 24 -20.36 -6.20 11.91
C ASP A 24 -19.45 -6.84 10.83
N ALA A 25 -18.18 -7.07 11.18
CA ALA A 25 -17.17 -7.55 10.23
C ALA A 25 -17.54 -8.85 9.50
N ASN A 26 -18.18 -9.80 10.20
CA ASN A 26 -18.60 -11.07 9.58
C ASN A 26 -19.73 -10.85 8.56
N LEU A 27 -20.66 -9.98 8.89
CA LEU A 27 -21.75 -9.63 8.00
C LEU A 27 -21.27 -8.81 6.81
N VAL A 28 -20.29 -7.92 6.99
CA VAL A 28 -19.64 -7.19 5.90
C VAL A 28 -19.09 -8.14 4.85
N VAL A 29 -18.27 -9.14 5.23
CA VAL A 29 -17.68 -10.12 4.30
C VAL A 29 -18.79 -10.90 3.55
N ARG A 30 -19.85 -11.29 4.23
CA ARG A 30 -20.97 -11.99 3.60
C ARG A 30 -21.72 -11.09 2.61
N MET A 31 -21.96 -9.84 2.96
CA MET A 31 -22.67 -8.88 2.11
C MET A 31 -21.84 -8.46 0.90
N GLN A 32 -20.53 -8.33 1.02
CA GLN A 32 -19.63 -8.13 -0.11
C GLN A 32 -19.81 -9.24 -1.16
N GLY A 33 -19.81 -10.51 -0.71
CA GLY A 33 -20.07 -11.65 -1.60
C GLY A 33 -21.44 -11.60 -2.28
N VAL A 34 -22.48 -11.21 -1.55
CA VAL A 34 -23.85 -11.05 -2.10
C VAL A 34 -23.89 -9.92 -3.14
N LEU A 35 -23.32 -8.76 -2.83
CA LEU A 35 -23.33 -7.61 -3.76
C LEU A 35 -22.51 -7.89 -5.02
N ALA A 36 -21.34 -8.50 -4.90
CA ALA A 36 -20.51 -8.88 -6.05
C ALA A 36 -21.20 -9.93 -6.95
N ARG A 37 -21.92 -10.88 -6.35
CA ARG A 37 -22.72 -11.86 -7.09
C ARG A 37 -23.90 -11.18 -7.80
N LEU A 38 -24.63 -10.33 -7.11
CA LEU A 38 -25.78 -9.61 -7.64
C LEU A 38 -25.38 -8.72 -8.83
N GLN A 39 -24.26 -8.01 -8.72
CA GLN A 39 -23.71 -7.18 -9.79
C GLN A 39 -23.44 -8.01 -11.05
N ARG A 40 -22.81 -9.17 -10.90
CA ARG A 40 -22.54 -10.09 -12.03
C ARG A 40 -23.81 -10.67 -12.66
N GLU A 41 -24.78 -11.07 -11.83
CA GLU A 41 -26.04 -11.64 -12.31
C GLU A 41 -26.89 -10.61 -13.07
N LEU A 42 -26.88 -9.35 -12.62
CA LEU A 42 -27.66 -8.27 -13.25
C LEU A 42 -26.92 -7.60 -14.41
N GLY A 43 -25.59 -7.70 -14.48
CA GLY A 43 -24.77 -7.07 -15.52
C GLY A 43 -24.82 -5.54 -15.51
N ILE A 44 -25.11 -4.92 -14.37
CA ILE A 44 -25.20 -3.46 -14.21
C ILE A 44 -23.94 -2.90 -13.57
N THR A 45 -23.71 -1.59 -13.73
CA THR A 45 -22.58 -0.91 -13.10
C THR A 45 -22.92 -0.52 -11.67
N PHE A 46 -22.08 -0.92 -10.71
CA PHE A 46 -22.14 -0.42 -9.34
C PHE A 46 -21.12 0.71 -9.15
N VAL A 47 -21.56 1.82 -8.61
CA VAL A 47 -20.70 2.89 -8.08
C VAL A 47 -20.79 2.81 -6.56
N TYR A 48 -19.71 2.37 -5.94
CA TYR A 48 -19.63 2.09 -4.50
C TYR A 48 -18.79 3.15 -3.81
N VAL A 49 -19.40 3.92 -2.92
CA VAL A 49 -18.71 4.93 -2.12
C VAL A 49 -18.47 4.35 -0.71
N THR A 50 -17.23 4.36 -0.27
CA THR A 50 -16.84 3.87 1.06
C THR A 50 -15.57 4.57 1.55
N HIS A 51 -15.40 4.65 2.84
CA HIS A 51 -14.15 5.01 3.48
C HIS A 51 -13.29 3.79 3.85
N SER A 52 -13.79 2.58 3.62
CA SER A 52 -13.08 1.33 3.89
C SER A 52 -12.28 0.88 2.66
N GLN A 53 -10.95 0.91 2.77
CA GLN A 53 -10.05 0.43 1.70
C GLN A 53 -10.28 -1.05 1.41
N SER A 54 -10.49 -1.88 2.44
CA SER A 54 -10.72 -3.31 2.29
C SER A 54 -12.00 -3.60 1.50
N GLU A 55 -13.06 -2.82 1.71
CA GLU A 55 -14.30 -2.93 0.93
C GLU A 55 -14.04 -2.57 -0.54
N ALA A 56 -13.42 -1.40 -0.79
CA ALA A 56 -13.12 -0.94 -2.13
C ALA A 56 -12.27 -1.97 -2.90
N PHE A 57 -11.25 -2.53 -2.27
CA PHE A 57 -10.33 -3.49 -2.92
C PHE A 57 -10.95 -4.88 -3.13
N ALA A 58 -11.84 -5.31 -2.23
CA ALA A 58 -12.48 -6.62 -2.34
C ALA A 58 -13.57 -6.68 -3.42
N MET A 59 -14.20 -5.54 -3.75
CA MET A 59 -15.43 -5.53 -4.55
C MET A 59 -15.28 -4.85 -5.91
N SER A 60 -14.27 -4.01 -6.11
CA SER A 60 -14.20 -3.16 -7.30
C SER A 60 -13.28 -3.70 -8.38
N ASP A 61 -13.65 -3.53 -9.64
CA ASP A 61 -12.75 -3.70 -10.78
C ASP A 61 -11.85 -2.46 -10.95
N ARG A 62 -12.36 -1.29 -10.55
CA ARG A 62 -11.63 0.00 -10.58
C ARG A 62 -11.92 0.78 -9.30
N VAL A 63 -10.86 1.37 -8.76
CA VAL A 63 -10.91 2.23 -7.57
C VAL A 63 -10.58 3.66 -7.98
N VAL A 64 -11.32 4.61 -7.42
CA VAL A 64 -11.07 6.05 -7.55
C VAL A 64 -10.68 6.58 -6.18
N ILE A 65 -9.45 7.05 -6.04
CA ILE A 65 -9.01 7.76 -4.84
C ILE A 65 -9.26 9.25 -5.03
N MET A 66 -9.90 9.86 -4.05
CA MET A 66 -10.21 11.29 -4.07
C MET A 66 -9.67 11.98 -2.82
N SER A 67 -9.17 13.19 -3.00
CA SER A 67 -8.74 14.08 -1.93
C SER A 67 -9.15 15.51 -2.26
N GLN A 68 -9.68 16.23 -1.27
CA GLN A 68 -10.08 17.64 -1.39
C GLN A 68 -10.93 17.95 -2.66
N GLY A 69 -11.84 17.03 -3.01
CA GLY A 69 -12.70 17.17 -4.18
C GLY A 69 -12.05 16.90 -5.53
N LYS A 70 -10.79 16.46 -5.55
CA LYS A 70 -10.04 16.10 -6.77
C LYS A 70 -9.82 14.59 -6.82
N VAL A 71 -9.72 14.06 -8.03
CA VAL A 71 -9.32 12.68 -8.26
C VAL A 71 -7.79 12.61 -8.25
N GLU A 72 -7.24 11.80 -7.33
CA GLU A 72 -5.80 11.55 -7.21
C GLU A 72 -5.33 10.43 -8.13
N GLN A 73 -6.09 9.32 -8.15
CA GLN A 73 -5.78 8.16 -9.00
C GLN A 73 -7.04 7.37 -9.34
N ILE A 74 -7.04 6.78 -10.54
CA ILE A 74 -8.05 5.81 -10.98
C ILE A 74 -7.33 4.59 -11.53
N ASP A 75 -7.45 3.45 -10.87
CA ASP A 75 -6.79 2.21 -11.30
C ASP A 75 -7.52 0.97 -10.76
N SER A 76 -7.02 -0.21 -11.09
CA SER A 76 -7.36 -1.45 -10.41
C SER A 76 -6.92 -1.41 -8.94
N PRO A 77 -7.55 -2.19 -8.03
CA PRO A 77 -7.09 -2.29 -6.64
C PRO A 77 -5.58 -2.56 -6.52
N LYS A 78 -5.07 -3.47 -7.34
CA LYS A 78 -3.65 -3.81 -7.37
C LYS A 78 -2.78 -2.64 -7.85
N GLY A 79 -3.22 -1.88 -8.86
CA GLY A 79 -2.52 -0.71 -9.37
C GLY A 79 -2.43 0.40 -8.32
N ILE A 80 -3.56 0.70 -7.63
CA ILE A 80 -3.59 1.66 -6.51
C ILE A 80 -2.59 1.25 -5.41
N TYR A 81 -2.54 -0.04 -5.07
CA TYR A 81 -1.70 -0.54 -3.97
C TYR A 81 -0.20 -0.58 -4.32
N ARG A 82 0.15 -1.05 -5.54
CA ARG A 82 1.55 -1.30 -5.94
C ARG A 82 2.22 -0.14 -6.68
N SER A 83 1.43 0.74 -7.26
CA SER A 83 1.91 1.85 -8.09
C SER A 83 1.14 3.12 -7.79
N PRO A 84 1.20 3.65 -6.55
CA PRO A 84 0.53 4.88 -6.19
C PRO A 84 1.02 6.02 -7.08
N ALA A 85 0.10 6.86 -7.56
CA ALA A 85 0.41 7.96 -8.46
C ALA A 85 0.88 9.23 -7.73
N THR A 86 0.53 9.36 -6.45
CA THR A 86 0.91 10.51 -5.60
C THR A 86 1.31 10.04 -4.22
N GLN A 87 2.04 10.87 -3.49
CA GLN A 87 2.39 10.60 -2.09
C GLN A 87 1.14 10.42 -1.24
N PHE A 88 0.10 11.23 -1.49
CA PHE A 88 -1.18 11.08 -0.79
C PHE A 88 -1.75 9.66 -0.96
N VAL A 89 -1.74 9.12 -2.18
CA VAL A 89 -2.23 7.75 -2.42
C VAL A 89 -1.35 6.73 -1.70
N ALA A 90 -0.03 6.90 -1.74
CA ALA A 90 0.91 6.01 -1.05
C ALA A 90 0.71 6.00 0.48
N GLU A 91 0.46 7.16 1.07
CA GLU A 91 0.16 7.30 2.51
C GLU A 91 -1.24 6.76 2.87
N PHE A 92 -2.20 7.01 1.99
CA PHE A 92 -3.59 6.60 2.21
C PHE A 92 -3.79 5.10 2.11
N VAL A 93 -3.05 4.42 1.23
CA VAL A 93 -3.27 3.00 0.90
C VAL A 93 -2.21 2.11 1.52
N GLY A 94 -2.64 1.21 2.39
CA GLY A 94 -1.79 0.18 2.97
C GLY A 94 -0.75 0.68 3.97
N SER A 95 0.20 -0.21 4.25
CA SER A 95 1.34 0.07 5.11
C SER A 95 2.57 0.30 4.25
N ASN A 96 2.68 1.49 3.67
CA ASN A 96 3.84 1.85 2.86
C ASN A 96 4.91 2.56 3.69
N ASN A 97 6.16 2.26 3.39
CA ASN A 97 7.33 3.04 3.81
C ASN A 97 7.65 4.04 2.70
N ILE A 98 7.88 5.28 3.06
CA ILE A 98 8.18 6.37 2.12
C ILE A 98 9.51 6.97 2.50
N LEU A 99 10.51 6.80 1.63
CA LEU A 99 11.86 7.32 1.83
C LEU A 99 12.10 8.42 0.80
N SER A 100 12.10 9.67 1.24
CA SER A 100 12.30 10.83 0.37
C SER A 100 13.77 11.20 0.26
N GLY A 101 14.20 11.59 -0.93
CA GLY A 101 15.60 11.92 -1.20
C GLY A 101 15.81 12.64 -2.52
N GLU A 102 17.03 12.56 -3.03
CA GLU A 102 17.45 13.17 -4.29
C GLU A 102 18.03 12.12 -5.24
N ILE A 103 17.67 12.18 -6.50
CA ILE A 103 18.21 11.28 -7.54
C ILE A 103 19.67 11.59 -7.77
N LYS A 104 20.56 10.63 -7.49
CA LYS A 104 22.00 10.76 -7.68
C LYS A 104 22.52 10.14 -8.97
N ALA A 105 21.86 9.11 -9.48
CA ALA A 105 22.26 8.47 -10.72
C ALA A 105 21.08 7.78 -11.41
N ILE A 106 21.13 7.71 -12.73
CA ILE A 106 20.10 7.10 -13.58
C ILE A 106 20.80 6.19 -14.60
N ASP A 107 21.03 4.94 -14.22
CA ASP A 107 21.63 3.91 -15.07
C ASP A 107 20.54 2.89 -15.52
N LYS A 108 20.74 1.61 -15.26
CA LYS A 108 19.69 0.59 -15.37
C LYS A 108 18.62 0.77 -14.30
N LEU A 109 19.03 1.20 -13.12
CA LEU A 109 18.20 1.55 -11.98
C LEU A 109 18.33 3.04 -11.69
N VAL A 110 17.38 3.59 -10.96
CA VAL A 110 17.44 4.93 -10.39
C VAL A 110 18.00 4.83 -8.98
N LYS A 111 19.03 5.63 -8.67
CA LYS A 111 19.64 5.69 -7.32
C LYS A 111 19.19 6.95 -6.63
N ILE A 112 18.63 6.78 -5.45
CA ILE A 112 18.10 7.88 -4.64
C ILE A 112 18.83 7.90 -3.31
N ASP A 113 19.40 9.06 -3.00
CA ASP A 113 20.11 9.33 -1.76
C ASP A 113 19.12 9.91 -0.74
N THR A 114 18.90 9.17 0.34
CA THR A 114 17.97 9.53 1.41
C THR A 114 18.74 9.73 2.72
N PRO A 115 18.13 10.32 3.76
CA PRO A 115 18.78 10.46 5.07
C PRO A 115 19.27 9.15 5.69
N VAL A 116 18.68 8.02 5.31
CA VAL A 116 18.97 6.69 5.87
C VAL A 116 19.78 5.79 4.95
N GLY A 117 20.15 6.26 3.76
CA GLY A 117 21.00 5.52 2.84
C GLY A 117 20.74 5.78 1.37
N LEU A 118 21.57 5.16 0.53
CA LEU A 118 21.44 5.19 -0.92
C LEU A 118 20.71 3.92 -1.40
N PHE A 119 19.54 4.09 -2.01
CA PHE A 119 18.70 2.99 -2.46
C PHE A 119 18.49 3.00 -3.97
N GLU A 120 18.17 1.82 -4.52
CA GLU A 120 17.97 1.62 -5.94
C GLU A 120 16.51 1.18 -6.20
N THR A 121 15.93 1.68 -7.28
CA THR A 121 14.59 1.27 -7.75
C THR A 121 14.58 1.12 -9.27
N GLU A 122 13.63 0.34 -9.78
CA GLU A 122 13.40 0.26 -11.21
C GLU A 122 12.81 1.56 -11.77
N LYS A 123 13.08 1.82 -13.05
CA LYS A 123 12.51 2.96 -13.77
C LYS A 123 11.05 2.71 -14.10
N VAL A 124 10.21 3.69 -13.86
CA VAL A 124 8.85 3.71 -14.41
C VAL A 124 8.91 4.35 -15.80
N MET A 125 8.59 3.58 -16.82
CA MET A 125 8.76 3.97 -18.24
C MET A 125 7.98 5.23 -18.64
N SER A 126 6.94 5.59 -17.89
CA SER A 126 6.11 6.78 -18.16
C SER A 126 6.64 8.06 -17.50
N GLN A 127 7.73 8.00 -16.73
CA GLN A 127 8.29 9.14 -16.01
C GLN A 127 9.65 9.54 -16.59
N ASN A 128 9.90 10.84 -16.64
CA ASN A 128 11.21 11.41 -16.94
C ASN A 128 11.93 11.73 -15.62
N TYR A 129 13.16 11.27 -15.49
CA TYR A 129 14.00 11.47 -14.33
C TYR A 129 15.19 12.34 -14.69
N THR A 130 15.55 13.27 -13.81
CA THR A 130 16.76 14.08 -13.91
C THR A 130 17.58 13.91 -12.64
N VAL A 131 18.89 13.81 -12.77
CA VAL A 131 19.80 13.81 -11.59
C VAL A 131 19.66 15.17 -10.89
N GLY A 132 19.41 15.12 -9.59
CA GLY A 132 19.11 16.28 -8.75
C GLY A 132 17.61 16.49 -8.47
N ASP A 133 16.72 15.76 -9.14
CA ASP A 133 15.29 15.83 -8.82
C ASP A 133 15.03 15.24 -7.41
N ARG A 134 14.05 15.83 -6.72
CA ARG A 134 13.50 15.23 -5.51
C ARG A 134 12.59 14.08 -5.88
N ALA A 135 12.75 12.98 -5.18
CA ALA A 135 11.95 11.78 -5.41
C ALA A 135 11.74 11.02 -4.10
N SER A 136 10.64 10.29 -4.04
CA SER A 136 10.34 9.39 -2.93
C SER A 136 10.32 7.94 -3.40
N ILE A 137 10.92 7.04 -2.63
CA ILE A 137 10.83 5.59 -2.82
C ILE A 137 9.69 5.09 -1.94
N ILE A 138 8.74 4.40 -2.54
CA ILE A 138 7.61 3.77 -1.86
C ILE A 138 7.85 2.27 -1.79
N ILE A 139 7.88 1.71 -0.60
CA ILE A 139 8.07 0.27 -0.35
C ILE A 139 6.88 -0.23 0.47
N SER A 140 6.10 -1.15 -0.08
CA SER A 140 5.03 -1.79 0.69
C SER A 140 5.63 -2.69 1.77
N ALA A 141 5.13 -2.59 3.00
CA ALA A 141 5.66 -3.32 4.16
C ALA A 141 5.66 -4.84 3.99
N ASP A 142 4.73 -5.38 3.18
CA ASP A 142 4.62 -6.81 2.84
C ASP A 142 5.66 -7.31 1.83
N LEU A 143 6.45 -6.41 1.23
CA LEU A 143 7.56 -6.74 0.32
C LEU A 143 8.93 -6.62 0.99
N VAL A 144 8.96 -6.10 2.21
CA VAL A 144 10.19 -5.98 3.01
C VAL A 144 10.50 -7.32 3.66
N GLN A 145 11.73 -7.78 3.50
CA GLN A 145 12.27 -8.95 4.18
C GLN A 145 13.07 -8.51 5.40
N LEU A 146 13.10 -9.33 6.44
CA LEU A 146 13.76 -9.04 7.71
C LEU A 146 14.81 -10.08 8.02
N THR A 147 15.98 -9.62 8.46
CA THR A 147 17.07 -10.49 8.94
C THR A 147 17.68 -9.94 10.22
N PRO A 148 18.18 -10.82 11.14
CA PRO A 148 18.87 -10.39 12.35
C PRO A 148 20.30 -9.89 12.05
N GLU A 149 20.88 -10.27 10.91
CA GLU A 149 22.23 -9.92 10.49
C GLU A 149 22.20 -9.19 9.13
N PRO A 150 23.17 -8.30 8.86
CA PRO A 150 23.24 -7.57 7.61
C PRO A 150 23.47 -8.54 6.43
N THR A 151 22.67 -8.36 5.38
CA THR A 151 22.80 -9.14 4.14
C THR A 151 23.72 -8.49 3.12
N HIS A 152 24.07 -7.21 3.35
CA HIS A 152 24.87 -6.38 2.45
C HIS A 152 24.25 -6.28 1.03
N THR A 153 22.94 -6.36 0.95
CA THR A 153 22.21 -6.11 -0.29
C THR A 153 22.17 -4.62 -0.61
N ARG A 154 21.83 -4.27 -1.85
CA ARG A 154 21.81 -2.86 -2.31
C ARG A 154 20.77 -2.01 -1.61
N ASN A 155 19.63 -2.62 -1.29
CA ASN A 155 18.55 -1.97 -0.58
C ASN A 155 18.41 -2.63 0.79
N GLU A 156 19.14 -2.14 1.75
CA GLU A 156 19.11 -2.60 3.12
C GLU A 156 19.15 -1.40 4.06
N ILE A 157 18.32 -1.42 5.09
CA ILE A 157 18.27 -0.42 6.14
C ILE A 157 18.40 -1.10 7.51
N GLU A 158 19.27 -0.55 8.34
CA GLU A 158 19.34 -0.90 9.75
C GLU A 158 18.19 -0.22 10.49
N CYS A 159 17.46 -0.98 11.27
CA CYS A 159 16.32 -0.48 12.05
C CYS A 159 16.27 -1.11 13.43
N ARG A 160 15.66 -0.39 14.38
CA ARG A 160 15.46 -0.85 15.75
C ARG A 160 14.01 -1.29 15.94
N PHE A 161 13.81 -2.51 16.40
CA PHE A 161 12.46 -2.99 16.72
C PHE A 161 11.87 -2.25 17.92
N ILE A 162 10.66 -1.72 17.76
CA ILE A 162 9.92 -0.99 18.78
C ILE A 162 8.78 -1.83 19.34
N SER A 163 7.87 -2.28 18.48
CA SER A 163 6.67 -3.03 18.86
C SER A 163 6.10 -3.79 17.68
N GLU A 164 5.14 -4.66 17.96
CA GLU A 164 4.39 -5.39 16.93
C GLU A 164 2.89 -5.20 17.07
N GLU A 165 2.21 -5.21 15.93
CA GLU A 165 0.75 -5.26 15.83
C GLU A 165 0.36 -6.60 15.22
N PHE A 166 -0.33 -7.42 16.02
CA PHE A 166 -0.78 -8.75 15.61
C PHE A 166 -2.21 -8.70 15.05
N VAL A 167 -2.37 -9.06 13.78
CA VAL A 167 -3.69 -9.16 13.14
C VAL A 167 -3.82 -10.56 12.50
N GLY A 168 -4.13 -11.55 13.30
CA GLY A 168 -4.31 -12.91 12.84
C GLY A 168 -3.01 -13.57 12.32
N SER A 169 -2.96 -13.90 11.02
CA SER A 169 -1.80 -14.56 10.42
C SER A 169 -0.69 -13.60 10.00
N VAL A 170 -0.93 -12.30 10.06
CA VAL A 170 0.02 -11.25 9.68
C VAL A 170 0.38 -10.43 10.89
N VAL A 171 1.66 -10.14 11.06
CA VAL A 171 2.21 -9.25 12.09
C VAL A 171 2.85 -8.06 11.39
N THR A 172 2.50 -6.86 11.81
CA THR A 172 3.19 -5.64 11.41
C THR A 172 4.18 -5.26 12.50
N LEU A 173 5.48 -5.29 12.16
CA LEU A 173 6.53 -4.79 13.03
C LEU A 173 6.66 -3.28 12.82
N LEU A 174 6.65 -2.55 13.91
CA LEU A 174 6.97 -1.13 13.96
C LEU A 174 8.44 -1.02 14.37
N THR A 175 9.24 -0.46 13.49
CA THR A 175 10.68 -0.25 13.71
C THR A 175 11.01 1.22 13.50
N GLU A 176 12.15 1.65 14.04
CA GLU A 176 12.70 2.99 13.89
C GLU A 176 14.02 2.90 13.13
N SER A 177 14.15 3.68 12.06
CA SER A 177 15.38 3.80 11.29
C SER A 177 16.41 4.70 11.97
N LEU A 178 17.64 4.79 11.44
CA LEU A 178 18.74 5.54 12.04
C LEU A 178 18.47 7.06 12.19
N ASP A 179 17.59 7.62 11.37
CA ASP A 179 17.17 9.03 11.46
C ASP A 179 15.99 9.27 12.39
N GLY A 180 15.47 8.21 13.04
CA GLY A 180 14.32 8.25 13.93
C GLY A 180 12.98 8.18 13.23
N SER A 181 12.94 7.90 11.93
CA SER A 181 11.67 7.71 11.20
C SER A 181 11.13 6.30 11.38
N ASP A 182 9.79 6.19 11.36
CA ASP A 182 9.10 4.91 11.42
C ASP A 182 9.33 4.10 10.14
N PHE A 183 9.61 2.81 10.31
CA PHE A 183 9.70 1.86 9.22
C PHE A 183 8.88 0.61 9.55
N LYS A 184 7.98 0.20 8.65
CA LYS A 184 7.01 -0.88 8.88
C LYS A 184 7.39 -2.11 8.07
N ILE A 185 7.25 -3.28 8.69
CA ILE A 185 7.52 -4.57 8.06
C ILE A 185 6.34 -5.49 8.33
N GLN A 186 5.75 -6.07 7.29
CA GLN A 186 4.69 -7.07 7.46
C GLN A 186 5.24 -8.46 7.17
N ILE A 187 5.10 -9.35 8.15
CA ILE A 187 5.63 -10.71 8.11
C ILE A 187 4.53 -11.71 8.51
N GLN A 188 4.60 -12.91 7.97
CA GLN A 188 3.71 -13.98 8.42
C GLN A 188 4.08 -14.44 9.84
N GLN A 189 3.09 -14.66 10.70
CA GLN A 189 3.30 -15.09 12.08
C GLN A 189 4.23 -16.32 12.21
N ARG A 190 4.12 -17.27 11.28
CA ARG A 190 4.97 -18.48 11.27
C ARG A 190 6.46 -18.15 11.02
N GLU A 191 6.76 -17.17 10.16
CA GLU A 191 8.12 -16.75 9.85
C GLU A 191 8.70 -15.94 11.01
N LEU A 192 7.88 -15.11 11.65
CA LEU A 192 8.26 -14.35 12.82
C LEU A 192 8.68 -15.27 14.00
N SER A 193 8.02 -16.41 14.18
CA SER A 193 8.33 -17.36 15.25
C SER A 193 9.72 -18.02 15.13
N GLU A 194 10.37 -17.93 13.99
CA GLU A 194 11.72 -18.40 13.74
C GLU A 194 12.81 -17.37 14.10
N LEU A 195 12.39 -16.11 14.34
CA LEU A 195 13.27 -15.01 14.68
C LEU A 195 13.22 -14.73 16.18
N ASP A 196 14.38 -14.61 16.82
CA ASP A 196 14.50 -14.28 18.25
C ASP A 196 14.98 -12.83 18.40
N PHE A 197 14.05 -11.94 18.77
CA PHE A 197 14.36 -10.54 19.05
C PHE A 197 13.40 -9.96 20.09
N SER A 198 13.76 -8.83 20.65
CA SER A 198 12.99 -8.12 21.67
C SER A 198 13.01 -6.61 21.40
N PRO A 199 12.09 -5.83 22.01
CA PRO A 199 12.12 -4.38 21.87
C PRO A 199 13.52 -3.80 22.12
N GLY A 200 13.99 -3.00 21.18
CA GLY A 200 15.35 -2.42 21.15
C GLY A 200 16.39 -3.22 20.35
N SER A 201 16.07 -4.44 19.89
CA SER A 201 16.96 -5.22 19.02
C SER A 201 17.19 -4.50 17.69
N VAL A 202 18.42 -4.58 17.19
CA VAL A 202 18.77 -4.11 15.85
C VAL A 202 18.48 -5.21 14.85
N LEU A 203 17.80 -4.85 13.77
CA LEU A 203 17.40 -5.71 12.69
C LEU A 203 17.72 -5.05 11.34
N TYR A 204 17.78 -5.85 10.29
CA TYR A 204 18.05 -5.39 8.95
C TYR A 204 16.89 -5.68 8.03
N ALA A 205 16.29 -4.61 7.50
CA ALA A 205 15.18 -4.69 6.56
C ALA A 205 15.71 -4.49 5.14
N HIS A 206 15.35 -5.38 4.22
CA HIS A 206 15.82 -5.29 2.84
C HIS A 206 14.73 -5.64 1.83
N TRP A 207 14.89 -5.14 0.60
CA TRP A 207 13.94 -5.36 -0.49
C TRP A 207 14.64 -5.35 -1.84
N ALA A 208 14.01 -5.95 -2.87
CA ALA A 208 14.52 -5.88 -4.22
C ALA A 208 14.20 -4.51 -4.88
N PRO A 209 15.04 -4.00 -5.81
CA PRO A 209 14.73 -2.78 -6.56
C PRO A 209 13.39 -2.81 -7.30
N SER A 210 12.93 -3.99 -7.72
CA SER A 210 11.62 -4.21 -8.35
C SER A 210 10.43 -4.07 -7.39
N ASP A 211 10.66 -4.16 -6.09
CA ASP A 211 9.63 -4.08 -5.06
C ASP A 211 9.41 -2.64 -4.56
N ALA A 212 10.24 -1.73 -5.03
CA ALA A 212 10.16 -0.32 -4.73
C ALA A 212 9.57 0.45 -5.91
N HIS A 213 8.65 1.38 -5.62
CA HIS A 213 8.06 2.30 -6.58
C HIS A 213 8.61 3.72 -6.38
N ILE A 214 8.95 4.40 -7.47
CA ILE A 214 9.47 5.77 -7.41
C ILE A 214 8.38 6.79 -7.74
N LEU A 215 8.28 7.83 -6.93
CA LEU A 215 7.50 9.04 -7.22
C LEU A 215 8.44 10.22 -7.35
N ILE A 216 8.21 11.05 -8.37
CA ILE A 216 8.88 12.36 -8.47
C ILE A 216 8.02 13.36 -7.69
N ASP A 217 8.64 14.10 -6.80
CA ASP A 217 7.98 15.20 -6.11
C ASP A 217 7.79 16.32 -7.11
N VAL A 218 6.55 16.46 -7.61
CA VAL A 218 6.20 17.60 -8.48
C VAL A 218 5.99 18.81 -7.58
N PRO A 219 6.69 19.93 -7.81
CA PRO A 219 6.59 21.14 -6.99
C PRO A 219 5.21 21.79 -7.05
#